data_28ad9710d5c299fc02c71595a41b44df
#
_entry.id   28ad9710d5c299fc02c71595a41b44df
#
_cell.length_a   1.000
_cell.length_b   1.000
_cell.length_c   1.000
_cell.angle_alpha   90.00
_cell.angle_beta   90.00
_cell.angle_gamma   90.00
#
_symmetry.space_group_name_H-M   'P 1'
#
loop_
_entity.id
_entity.type
_entity.pdbx_description
1 polymer ?
#
loop_
_entity_poly.entity_id
_entity_poly.type
_entity_poly.pdbx_seq_one_letter_code
_entity_poly.pdbx_strand_id
1 'polypeptide(L)'
;MAKSGRVVQSGGVGTKSPELTVGRMVNWEFAATVGVKLARPAPPTTEYTRRQAIAELSDAARRAETPVREVTGLADGLLVPEARVLDRPGWISAAAQSMRLMAGGGEGATGFLSGRVTGAQTGAVLAFVSSGILGQYDPFTADGAGALLLVYPNVIAVERQLRVVPSDFRMWVCLHEVTHRVQFSANPWLADYMSGTLATLAHEQEEDVAGMLGRLADFVRSSRSQGQNGIVELLRAMQSDSGRDALDRLLVLGTLLEGHADHVMDAVGPAVVPSVASIRSRFEARRSRKQPPLQRIIRALIGMDTKMRQYTRGKKFVDHVVGKVGMERFNTIWRDPQTLPQPAEIEDPDQWIDRVL
;
A
#
# COMPACT_ATOMS: atom_id res chain seq x y z
N MET A 1 44.47 -44.41 -26.51
CA MET A 1 43.43 -43.58 -27.18
C MET A 1 42.31 -43.28 -26.19
N ALA A 2 42.35 -42.13 -25.52
CA ALA A 2 41.34 -41.70 -24.57
C ALA A 2 40.63 -40.47 -25.12
N LYS A 3 39.32 -40.57 -25.37
CA LYS A 3 38.48 -39.45 -25.83
C LYS A 3 38.01 -38.64 -24.60
N SER A 4 38.44 -37.40 -24.61
CA SER A 4 38.00 -36.33 -23.69
C SER A 4 36.52 -35.96 -23.96
N GLY A 5 35.66 -36.18 -22.98
CA GLY A 5 34.28 -35.74 -22.98
C GLY A 5 34.19 -34.28 -22.47
N ARG A 6 33.74 -33.38 -23.31
CA ARG A 6 33.48 -31.97 -22.98
C ARG A 6 32.15 -31.86 -22.25
N VAL A 7 32.18 -31.47 -20.98
CA VAL A 7 30.99 -31.13 -20.21
C VAL A 7 30.52 -29.73 -20.67
N VAL A 8 29.31 -29.66 -21.22
CA VAL A 8 28.63 -28.44 -21.54
C VAL A 8 27.97 -27.89 -20.25
N GLN A 9 28.51 -26.82 -19.72
CA GLN A 9 27.84 -26.05 -18.67
C GLN A 9 26.62 -25.32 -19.27
N SER A 10 25.43 -25.70 -18.85
CA SER A 10 24.21 -24.94 -19.10
C SER A 10 24.24 -23.67 -18.24
N GLY A 11 24.51 -22.53 -18.87
CA GLY A 11 24.38 -21.22 -18.25
C GLY A 11 22.90 -20.92 -17.99
N GLY A 12 22.50 -20.94 -16.74
CA GLY A 12 21.21 -20.40 -16.31
C GLY A 12 21.23 -18.88 -16.53
N VAL A 13 20.42 -18.42 -17.46
CA VAL A 13 20.12 -16.99 -17.61
C VAL A 13 19.21 -16.60 -16.46
N GLY A 14 19.78 -16.13 -15.36
CA GLY A 14 19.05 -15.43 -14.32
C GLY A 14 18.55 -14.10 -14.90
N THR A 15 17.27 -14.00 -15.14
CA THR A 15 16.61 -12.72 -15.44
C THR A 15 16.73 -11.85 -14.21
N LYS A 16 17.71 -10.94 -14.19
CA LYS A 16 17.77 -9.85 -13.22
C LYS A 16 16.51 -8.99 -13.42
N SER A 17 15.69 -8.87 -12.39
CA SER A 17 14.61 -7.87 -12.36
C SER A 17 15.18 -6.48 -12.63
N PRO A 18 14.48 -5.62 -13.39
CA PRO A 18 14.97 -4.27 -13.69
C PRO A 18 15.13 -3.51 -12.37
N GLU A 19 16.35 -3.06 -12.09
CA GLU A 19 16.68 -2.27 -10.90
C GLU A 19 16.06 -0.88 -11.04
N LEU A 20 15.32 -0.44 -10.01
CA LEU A 20 14.74 0.90 -9.90
C LEU A 20 15.83 1.98 -9.84
N THR A 21 16.07 2.70 -10.94
CA THR A 21 17.10 3.75 -11.02
C THR A 21 16.78 4.94 -10.12
N VAL A 22 15.50 5.32 -9.99
CA VAL A 22 15.04 6.40 -9.07
C VAL A 22 15.39 6.11 -7.61
N GLY A 23 15.34 4.84 -7.18
CA GLY A 23 15.74 4.45 -5.84
C GLY A 23 17.21 4.70 -5.52
N ARG A 24 18.07 4.71 -6.55
CA ARG A 24 19.51 5.04 -6.42
C ARG A 24 19.78 6.54 -6.25
N MET A 25 18.80 7.40 -6.57
CA MET A 25 18.91 8.86 -6.44
C MET A 25 18.56 9.36 -5.03
N VAL A 26 18.03 8.52 -4.16
CA VAL A 26 17.58 8.88 -2.81
C VAL A 26 18.60 8.39 -1.76
N ASN A 27 19.10 9.30 -0.94
CA ASN A 27 19.81 8.90 0.27
C ASN A 27 18.79 8.51 1.36
N TRP A 28 18.50 7.20 1.44
CA TRP A 28 17.46 6.64 2.32
C TRP A 28 17.76 6.80 3.81
N GLU A 29 19.01 6.75 4.23
CA GLU A 29 19.42 7.00 5.62
C GLU A 29 19.18 8.46 6.00
N PHE A 30 19.53 9.37 5.10
CA PHE A 30 19.25 10.79 5.30
C PHE A 30 17.74 11.07 5.27
N ALA A 31 16.97 10.41 4.38
CA ALA A 31 15.52 10.49 4.36
C ALA A 31 14.90 10.04 5.71
N ALA A 32 15.34 8.91 6.25
CA ALA A 32 14.90 8.45 7.56
C ALA A 32 15.25 9.45 8.66
N THR A 33 16.48 9.97 8.66
CA THR A 33 16.95 10.95 9.67
C THR A 33 16.13 12.24 9.63
N VAL A 34 15.89 12.79 8.45
CA VAL A 34 15.07 14.00 8.27
C VAL A 34 13.63 13.72 8.65
N GLY A 35 13.08 12.59 8.20
CA GLY A 35 11.71 12.17 8.51
C GLY A 35 11.46 12.06 10.00
N VAL A 36 12.37 11.40 10.74
CA VAL A 36 12.29 11.27 12.20
C VAL A 36 12.34 12.63 12.89
N LYS A 37 13.21 13.55 12.45
CA LYS A 37 13.30 14.92 13.01
C LYS A 37 12.04 15.75 12.73
N LEU A 38 11.38 15.55 11.59
CA LEU A 38 10.18 16.28 11.19
C LEU A 38 8.89 15.59 11.66
N ALA A 39 8.97 14.39 12.24
CA ALA A 39 7.84 13.65 12.73
C ALA A 39 7.06 14.47 13.78
N ARG A 40 5.75 14.61 13.57
CA ARG A 40 4.91 15.32 14.55
C ARG A 40 4.91 14.57 15.88
N PRO A 41 5.01 15.28 17.02
CA PRO A 41 4.88 14.65 18.33
C PRO A 41 3.59 13.84 18.44
N ALA A 42 3.65 12.71 19.12
CA ALA A 42 2.46 11.94 19.46
C ALA A 42 1.55 12.75 20.42
N PRO A 43 0.22 12.56 20.39
CA PRO A 43 -0.65 13.14 21.41
C PRO A 43 -0.22 12.69 22.81
N PRO A 44 -0.35 13.54 23.85
CA PRO A 44 -0.02 13.20 25.21
C PRO A 44 -0.72 11.92 25.65
N THR A 45 0.04 10.98 26.16
CA THR A 45 -0.43 9.66 26.58
C THR A 45 0.36 9.21 27.80
N THR A 46 -0.32 8.66 28.82
CA THR A 46 0.36 8.08 29.98
C THR A 46 1.14 6.83 29.57
N GLU A 47 2.17 6.52 30.32
CA GLU A 47 2.96 5.30 30.09
C GLU A 47 2.10 4.03 30.21
N TYR A 48 1.13 4.03 31.12
CA TYR A 48 0.14 2.96 31.26
C TYR A 48 -0.67 2.76 29.98
N THR A 49 -1.28 3.84 29.45
CA THR A 49 -2.08 3.77 28.21
C THR A 49 -1.24 3.34 27.02
N ARG A 50 0.03 3.79 26.96
CA ARG A 50 0.97 3.40 25.89
C ARG A 50 1.25 1.90 25.94
N ARG A 51 1.62 1.36 27.09
CA ARG A 51 1.91 -0.07 27.25
C ARG A 51 0.68 -0.93 26.98
N GLN A 52 -0.46 -0.53 27.50
CA GLN A 52 -1.74 -1.21 27.25
C GLN A 52 -2.05 -1.25 25.75
N ALA A 53 -1.95 -0.12 25.03
CA ALA A 53 -2.24 -0.07 23.60
C ALA A 53 -1.28 -0.95 22.79
N ILE A 54 0.00 -0.99 23.13
CA ILE A 54 0.98 -1.86 22.48
C ILE A 54 0.62 -3.34 22.69
N ALA A 55 0.34 -3.73 23.93
CA ALA A 55 -0.01 -5.12 24.25
C ALA A 55 -1.32 -5.55 23.56
N GLU A 56 -2.36 -4.70 23.60
CA GLU A 56 -3.64 -5.00 22.97
C GLU A 56 -3.57 -5.03 21.43
N LEU A 57 -2.76 -4.17 20.81
CA LEU A 57 -2.54 -4.22 19.35
C LEU A 57 -1.81 -5.50 18.93
N SER A 58 -0.77 -5.90 19.67
CA SER A 58 -0.06 -7.16 19.41
C SER A 58 -0.98 -8.37 19.56
N ASP A 59 -1.82 -8.38 20.59
CA ASP A 59 -2.82 -9.45 20.82
C ASP A 59 -3.92 -9.43 19.73
N ALA A 60 -4.47 -8.27 19.41
CA ALA A 60 -5.47 -8.13 18.36
C ALA A 60 -4.97 -8.57 16.99
N ALA A 61 -3.70 -8.27 16.64
CA ALA A 61 -3.11 -8.73 15.39
C ALA A 61 -3.04 -10.26 15.30
N ARG A 62 -2.70 -10.95 16.40
CA ARG A 62 -2.72 -12.42 16.44
C ARG A 62 -4.13 -12.98 16.34
N ARG A 63 -5.09 -12.41 17.09
CA ARG A 63 -6.48 -12.87 17.09
C ARG A 63 -7.21 -12.59 15.78
N ALA A 64 -6.80 -11.57 15.01
CA ALA A 64 -7.37 -11.26 13.71
C ALA A 64 -7.04 -12.30 12.64
N GLU A 65 -5.99 -13.11 12.82
CA GLU A 65 -5.58 -14.12 11.82
C GLU A 65 -6.67 -15.15 11.52
N THR A 66 -7.23 -15.77 12.55
CA THR A 66 -8.23 -16.81 12.38
C THR A 66 -9.44 -16.33 11.59
N PRO A 67 -10.17 -15.28 12.01
CA PRO A 67 -11.35 -14.84 11.29
C PRO A 67 -11.03 -14.33 9.87
N VAL A 68 -9.86 -13.72 9.64
CA VAL A 68 -9.46 -13.29 8.29
C VAL A 68 -9.21 -14.49 7.38
N ARG A 69 -8.50 -15.50 7.85
CA ARG A 69 -8.23 -16.73 7.07
C ARG A 69 -9.50 -17.53 6.81
N GLU A 70 -10.38 -17.64 7.79
CA GLU A 70 -11.68 -18.32 7.63
C GLU A 70 -12.55 -17.65 6.56
N VAL A 71 -12.64 -16.30 6.58
CA VAL A 71 -13.42 -15.56 5.58
C VAL A 71 -12.79 -15.62 4.20
N THR A 72 -11.46 -15.47 4.12
CA THR A 72 -10.77 -15.42 2.82
C THR A 72 -10.50 -16.77 2.21
N GLY A 73 -10.37 -17.83 3.02
CA GLY A 73 -9.87 -19.13 2.57
C GLY A 73 -8.39 -19.10 2.11
N LEU A 74 -7.64 -18.06 2.48
CA LEU A 74 -6.25 -17.85 2.08
C LEU A 74 -5.27 -18.09 3.24
N ALA A 75 -4.01 -18.36 2.89
CA ALA A 75 -2.87 -18.49 3.81
C ALA A 75 -3.03 -19.59 4.88
N ASP A 76 -3.87 -20.61 4.65
CA ASP A 76 -4.03 -21.73 5.57
C ASP A 76 -2.69 -22.43 5.80
N GLY A 77 -2.39 -22.78 7.06
CA GLY A 77 -1.14 -23.42 7.46
C GLY A 77 0.12 -22.54 7.41
N LEU A 78 0.05 -21.29 6.92
CA LEU A 78 1.20 -20.39 6.93
C LEU A 78 1.49 -19.87 8.34
N LEU A 79 2.77 -19.70 8.64
CA LEU A 79 3.23 -19.10 9.90
C LEU A 79 2.69 -17.68 10.06
N VAL A 80 2.42 -17.28 11.31
CA VAL A 80 1.98 -15.94 11.68
C VAL A 80 3.15 -15.18 12.32
N PRO A 81 3.86 -14.30 11.58
CA PRO A 81 4.88 -13.46 12.17
C PRO A 81 4.27 -12.47 13.18
N GLU A 82 5.01 -12.15 14.24
CA GLU A 82 4.58 -11.13 15.19
C GLU A 82 4.45 -9.76 14.55
N ALA A 83 3.39 -9.02 14.89
CA ALA A 83 3.23 -7.65 14.47
C ALA A 83 4.21 -6.73 15.23
N ARG A 84 4.81 -5.79 14.51
CA ARG A 84 5.68 -4.75 15.07
C ARG A 84 4.84 -3.54 15.43
N VAL A 85 4.63 -3.29 16.72
CA VAL A 85 3.91 -2.10 17.20
C VAL A 85 4.91 -0.97 17.43
N LEU A 86 4.83 0.07 16.61
CA LEU A 86 5.82 1.13 16.49
C LEU A 86 5.23 2.50 16.85
N ASP A 87 6.11 3.44 17.17
CA ASP A 87 5.79 4.87 17.13
C ASP A 87 6.02 5.44 15.71
N ARG A 88 5.76 6.75 15.52
CA ARG A 88 5.95 7.39 14.22
C ARG A 88 7.40 7.37 13.72
N PRO A 89 8.41 7.70 14.55
CA PRO A 89 9.82 7.53 14.19
C PRO A 89 10.18 6.11 13.76
N GLY A 90 9.74 5.09 14.50
CA GLY A 90 9.96 3.70 14.18
C GLY A 90 9.34 3.29 12.83
N TRP A 91 8.12 3.76 12.56
CA TRP A 91 7.47 3.53 11.26
C TRP A 91 8.22 4.23 10.10
N ILE A 92 8.68 5.48 10.29
CA ILE A 92 9.46 6.22 9.27
C ILE A 92 10.72 5.44 8.90
N SER A 93 11.44 4.94 9.91
CA SER A 93 12.66 4.16 9.69
C SER A 93 12.37 2.85 8.94
N ALA A 94 11.30 2.14 9.29
CA ALA A 94 10.88 0.92 8.62
C ALA A 94 10.47 1.21 7.17
N ALA A 95 9.66 2.25 6.93
CA ALA A 95 9.21 2.63 5.59
C ALA A 95 10.37 3.04 4.67
N ALA A 96 11.35 3.80 5.19
CA ALA A 96 12.54 4.16 4.42
C ALA A 96 13.39 2.93 4.05
N GLN A 97 13.51 1.95 4.95
CA GLN A 97 14.20 0.69 4.68
C GLN A 97 13.45 -0.15 3.63
N SER A 98 12.14 -0.27 3.75
CA SER A 98 11.28 -0.96 2.78
C SER A 98 11.43 -0.35 1.38
N MET A 99 11.32 0.97 1.28
CA MET A 99 11.50 1.68 0.01
C MET A 99 12.90 1.47 -0.58
N ARG A 100 13.94 1.44 0.26
CA ARG A 100 15.31 1.12 -0.19
C ARG A 100 15.39 -0.29 -0.78
N LEU A 101 14.81 -1.28 -0.12
CA LEU A 101 14.80 -2.68 -0.59
C LEU A 101 14.01 -2.81 -1.89
N MET A 102 12.81 -2.21 -1.96
CA MET A 102 11.98 -2.17 -3.15
C MET A 102 12.70 -1.51 -4.34
N ALA A 103 13.53 -0.51 -4.07
CA ALA A 103 14.34 0.19 -5.07
C ALA A 103 15.64 -0.54 -5.49
N GLY A 104 15.79 -1.82 -5.13
CA GLY A 104 16.95 -2.63 -5.51
C GLY A 104 18.12 -2.60 -4.54
N GLY A 105 17.95 -2.01 -3.34
CA GLY A 105 18.93 -2.08 -2.25
C GLY A 105 20.28 -1.38 -2.49
N GLY A 106 20.51 -0.82 -3.68
CA GLY A 106 21.79 -0.25 -4.06
C GLY A 106 22.09 1.08 -3.36
N GLU A 107 23.29 1.22 -2.80
CA GLU A 107 23.87 2.53 -2.47
C GLU A 107 24.34 3.19 -3.78
N GLY A 108 23.39 3.72 -4.56
CA GLY A 108 23.69 4.45 -5.79
C GLY A 108 24.06 5.88 -5.46
N ALA A 109 25.34 6.18 -5.40
CA ALA A 109 25.84 7.53 -5.29
C ALA A 109 25.71 8.26 -6.63
N THR A 110 24.52 8.78 -6.94
CA THR A 110 24.42 9.92 -7.83
C THR A 110 24.65 11.17 -6.98
N GLY A 111 25.74 11.86 -7.17
CA GLY A 111 26.16 13.12 -6.57
C GLY A 111 25.72 13.37 -5.12
N PHE A 112 26.67 13.54 -4.20
CA PHE A 112 26.44 13.74 -2.74
C PHE A 112 25.38 14.79 -2.40
N LEU A 113 25.22 15.85 -3.19
CA LEU A 113 24.24 16.92 -2.96
C LEU A 113 22.83 16.57 -3.48
N SER A 114 22.72 15.98 -4.68
CA SER A 114 21.41 15.61 -5.25
C SER A 114 20.69 14.54 -4.43
N GLY A 115 21.39 13.49 -4.00
CA GLY A 115 20.83 12.44 -3.15
C GLY A 115 20.35 12.93 -1.78
N ARG A 116 20.98 13.99 -1.22
CA ARG A 116 20.53 14.63 0.03
C ARG A 116 19.29 15.48 -0.15
N VAL A 117 19.18 16.23 -1.23
CA VAL A 117 17.97 17.02 -1.50
C VAL A 117 16.77 16.10 -1.68
N THR A 118 16.89 15.07 -2.53
CA THR A 118 15.84 14.08 -2.72
C THR A 118 15.53 13.31 -1.43
N GLY A 119 16.56 12.96 -0.64
CA GLY A 119 16.41 12.34 0.67
C GLY A 119 15.64 13.22 1.65
N ALA A 120 15.92 14.54 1.69
CA ALA A 120 15.19 15.47 2.56
C ALA A 120 13.71 15.57 2.17
N GLN A 121 13.41 15.67 0.88
CA GLN A 121 12.04 15.69 0.36
C GLN A 121 11.28 14.39 0.73
N THR A 122 11.90 13.24 0.48
CA THR A 122 11.33 11.93 0.84
C THR A 122 11.11 11.84 2.35
N GLY A 123 12.07 12.27 3.16
CA GLY A 123 11.93 12.31 4.62
C GLY A 123 10.76 13.19 5.09
N ALA A 124 10.56 14.35 4.46
CA ALA A 124 9.42 15.22 4.78
C ALA A 124 8.07 14.57 4.43
N VAL A 125 8.00 13.85 3.29
CA VAL A 125 6.80 13.07 2.91
C VAL A 125 6.54 11.95 3.91
N LEU A 126 7.57 11.17 4.30
CA LEU A 126 7.45 10.11 5.30
C LEU A 126 6.98 10.67 6.66
N ALA A 127 7.52 11.80 7.11
CA ALA A 127 7.09 12.47 8.34
C ALA A 127 5.61 12.88 8.28
N PHE A 128 5.15 13.37 7.13
CA PHE A 128 3.75 13.73 6.95
C PHE A 128 2.84 12.51 6.99
N VAL A 129 3.17 11.47 6.22
CA VAL A 129 2.41 10.22 6.13
C VAL A 129 2.35 9.51 7.48
N SER A 130 3.46 9.50 8.23
CA SER A 130 3.56 8.86 9.54
C SER A 130 2.53 9.34 10.55
N SER A 131 2.00 10.55 10.38
CA SER A 131 0.99 11.14 11.28
C SER A 131 -0.43 10.64 11.02
N GLY A 132 -0.68 9.98 9.89
CA GLY A 132 -2.02 9.53 9.48
C GLY A 132 -2.20 8.03 9.37
N ILE A 133 -1.12 7.27 9.26
CA ILE A 133 -1.16 5.81 9.06
C ILE A 133 -1.46 5.10 10.38
N LEU A 134 -2.38 4.14 10.37
CA LEU A 134 -2.74 3.33 11.55
C LEU A 134 -1.96 2.02 11.59
N GLY A 135 -1.78 1.42 10.42
CA GLY A 135 -0.99 0.23 10.20
C GLY A 135 -0.56 0.11 8.74
N GLN A 136 0.23 -0.90 8.46
CA GLN A 136 0.72 -1.24 7.13
C GLN A 136 1.24 -2.67 7.14
N TYR A 137 0.89 -3.47 6.14
CA TYR A 137 1.69 -4.63 5.81
C TYR A 137 2.80 -4.24 4.84
N ASP A 138 4.02 -4.61 5.17
CA ASP A 138 5.23 -4.36 4.39
C ASP A 138 5.77 -5.68 3.85
N PRO A 139 5.61 -5.99 2.55
CA PRO A 139 6.14 -7.21 1.96
C PRO A 139 7.66 -7.13 1.67
N PHE A 140 8.28 -5.94 1.74
CA PHE A 140 9.67 -5.71 1.38
C PHE A 140 10.57 -5.66 2.62
N THR A 141 10.74 -6.79 3.28
CA THR A 141 11.67 -6.91 4.41
C THR A 141 12.96 -7.63 3.99
N ALA A 142 14.04 -7.38 4.73
CA ALA A 142 15.35 -7.95 4.39
C ALA A 142 15.40 -9.48 4.46
N ASP A 143 14.56 -10.09 5.28
CA ASP A 143 14.39 -11.53 5.45
C ASP A 143 13.34 -12.13 4.49
N GLY A 144 12.64 -11.30 3.72
CA GLY A 144 11.57 -11.72 2.80
C GLY A 144 10.30 -12.24 3.49
N ALA A 145 10.22 -12.18 4.82
CA ALA A 145 9.07 -12.69 5.57
C ALA A 145 7.88 -11.71 5.57
N GLY A 146 8.13 -10.45 5.21
CA GLY A 146 7.19 -9.35 5.37
C GLY A 146 6.99 -8.94 6.83
N ALA A 147 6.43 -7.77 7.05
CA ALA A 147 6.18 -7.26 8.39
C ALA A 147 4.83 -6.56 8.51
N LEU A 148 4.06 -6.90 9.53
CA LEU A 148 2.87 -6.14 9.91
C LEU A 148 3.29 -5.04 10.88
N LEU A 149 3.11 -3.79 10.47
CA LEU A 149 3.48 -2.59 11.22
C LEU A 149 2.22 -1.93 11.75
N LEU A 150 2.14 -1.64 13.05
CA LEU A 150 1.02 -0.93 13.68
C LEU A 150 1.54 0.32 14.38
N VAL A 151 0.93 1.48 14.12
CA VAL A 151 1.38 2.78 14.63
C VAL A 151 0.54 3.19 15.83
N TYR A 152 0.90 2.71 17.03
CA TYR A 152 0.10 2.85 18.26
C TYR A 152 -0.32 4.30 18.58
N PRO A 153 0.51 5.36 18.43
CA PRO A 153 0.08 6.70 18.80
C PRO A 153 -1.03 7.24 17.88
N ASN A 154 -1.06 6.80 16.63
CA ASN A 154 -2.12 7.19 15.69
C ASN A 154 -3.41 6.44 16.00
N VAL A 155 -3.33 5.15 16.33
CA VAL A 155 -4.49 4.36 16.75
C VAL A 155 -5.12 5.00 17.99
N ILE A 156 -4.35 5.30 19.04
CA ILE A 156 -4.83 6.00 20.24
C ILE A 156 -5.45 7.36 19.90
N ALA A 157 -4.83 8.12 19.00
CA ALA A 157 -5.35 9.44 18.60
C ALA A 157 -6.71 9.33 17.92
N VAL A 158 -6.87 8.35 17.02
CA VAL A 158 -8.09 8.16 16.23
C VAL A 158 -9.21 7.56 17.08
N GLU A 159 -8.95 6.54 17.92
CA GLU A 159 -9.95 5.97 18.81
C GLU A 159 -10.55 7.04 19.76
N ARG A 160 -9.71 7.92 20.29
CA ARG A 160 -10.15 9.07 21.11
C ARG A 160 -10.96 10.09 20.30
N GLN A 161 -10.49 10.43 19.11
CA GLN A 161 -11.18 11.38 18.22
C GLN A 161 -12.55 10.88 17.80
N LEU A 162 -12.66 9.59 17.53
CA LEU A 162 -13.92 8.95 17.12
C LEU A 162 -14.80 8.62 18.32
N ARG A 163 -14.26 8.62 19.54
CA ARG A 163 -14.97 8.22 20.79
C ARG A 163 -15.57 6.82 20.66
N VAL A 164 -14.79 5.89 20.12
CA VAL A 164 -15.16 4.46 19.96
C VAL A 164 -14.58 3.62 21.08
N VAL A 165 -15.05 2.38 21.22
CA VAL A 165 -14.49 1.40 22.16
C VAL A 165 -13.08 1.04 21.70
N PRO A 166 -12.03 1.27 22.53
CA PRO A 166 -10.64 1.09 22.11
C PRO A 166 -10.32 -0.34 21.64
N SER A 167 -10.76 -1.36 22.37
CA SER A 167 -10.53 -2.77 22.01
C SER A 167 -11.11 -3.12 20.65
N ASP A 168 -12.33 -2.66 20.38
CA ASP A 168 -13.02 -2.91 19.11
C ASP A 168 -12.32 -2.19 17.95
N PHE A 169 -11.92 -0.93 18.19
CA PHE A 169 -11.22 -0.15 17.16
C PHE A 169 -9.85 -0.74 16.84
N ARG A 170 -9.10 -1.20 17.84
CA ARG A 170 -7.81 -1.88 17.64
C ARG A 170 -7.96 -3.19 16.88
N MET A 171 -8.97 -4.00 17.22
CA MET A 171 -9.31 -5.21 16.47
C MET A 171 -9.72 -4.87 15.04
N TRP A 172 -10.53 -3.84 14.84
CA TRP A 172 -10.96 -3.37 13.51
C TRP A 172 -9.79 -2.97 12.62
N VAL A 173 -8.80 -2.23 13.17
CA VAL A 173 -7.56 -1.89 12.46
C VAL A 173 -6.75 -3.15 12.14
N CYS A 174 -6.62 -4.07 13.12
CA CYS A 174 -5.86 -5.30 12.91
C CYS A 174 -6.50 -6.23 11.87
N LEU A 175 -7.82 -6.34 11.79
CA LEU A 175 -8.51 -7.10 10.74
C LEU A 175 -8.13 -6.58 9.35
N HIS A 176 -8.10 -5.26 9.17
CA HIS A 176 -7.70 -4.64 7.90
C HIS A 176 -6.25 -4.98 7.52
N GLU A 177 -5.32 -4.71 8.42
CA GLU A 177 -3.89 -4.89 8.14
C GLU A 177 -3.49 -6.37 8.02
N VAL A 178 -4.14 -7.25 8.79
CA VAL A 178 -3.95 -8.71 8.67
C VAL A 178 -4.50 -9.21 7.35
N THR A 179 -5.58 -8.63 6.82
CA THR A 179 -6.06 -9.00 5.48
C THR A 179 -4.99 -8.73 4.42
N HIS A 180 -4.30 -7.59 4.48
CA HIS A 180 -3.17 -7.32 3.59
C HIS A 180 -2.03 -8.33 3.78
N ARG A 181 -1.70 -8.69 5.01
CA ARG A 181 -0.73 -9.76 5.28
C ARG A 181 -1.14 -11.07 4.61
N VAL A 182 -2.38 -11.49 4.78
CA VAL A 182 -2.90 -12.74 4.19
C VAL A 182 -2.87 -12.69 2.67
N GLN A 183 -3.25 -11.57 2.04
CA GLN A 183 -3.19 -11.37 0.59
C GLN A 183 -1.77 -11.60 0.06
N PHE A 184 -0.78 -10.94 0.63
CA PHE A 184 0.62 -11.02 0.17
C PHE A 184 1.30 -12.33 0.57
N SER A 185 1.04 -12.86 1.77
CA SER A 185 1.64 -14.11 2.24
C SER A 185 1.14 -15.32 1.45
N ALA A 186 -0.14 -15.34 1.07
CA ALA A 186 -0.70 -16.37 0.22
C ALA A 186 -0.27 -16.24 -1.25
N ASN A 187 0.08 -15.02 -1.69
CA ASN A 187 0.38 -14.71 -3.08
C ASN A 187 1.67 -13.89 -3.20
N PRO A 188 2.85 -14.50 -2.99
CA PRO A 188 4.14 -13.77 -2.96
C PRO A 188 4.43 -12.98 -4.24
N TRP A 189 3.92 -13.41 -5.39
CA TRP A 189 4.09 -12.74 -6.68
C TRP A 189 3.53 -11.29 -6.70
N LEU A 190 2.59 -10.96 -5.79
CA LEU A 190 2.03 -9.60 -5.69
C LEU A 190 3.11 -8.55 -5.37
N ALA A 191 4.07 -8.88 -4.51
CA ALA A 191 5.19 -7.99 -4.19
C ALA A 191 6.08 -7.75 -5.42
N ASP A 192 6.42 -8.80 -6.16
CA ASP A 192 7.22 -8.70 -7.39
C ASP A 192 6.47 -7.93 -8.49
N TYR A 193 5.17 -8.18 -8.65
CA TYR A 193 4.33 -7.44 -9.59
C TYR A 193 4.27 -5.95 -9.25
N MET A 194 4.09 -5.61 -7.96
CA MET A 194 4.05 -4.21 -7.51
C MET A 194 5.39 -3.51 -7.72
N SER A 195 6.51 -4.14 -7.33
CA SER A 195 7.85 -3.57 -7.50
C SER A 195 8.23 -3.43 -8.97
N GLY A 196 7.95 -4.42 -9.81
CA GLY A 196 8.19 -4.37 -11.25
C GLY A 196 7.37 -3.28 -11.96
N THR A 197 6.11 -3.12 -11.57
CA THR A 197 5.25 -2.08 -12.14
C THR A 197 5.69 -0.67 -11.70
N LEU A 198 6.13 -0.51 -10.44
CA LEU A 198 6.73 0.74 -9.95
C LEU A 198 8.05 1.05 -10.67
N ALA A 199 8.86 0.03 -10.97
CA ALA A 199 10.09 0.19 -11.74
C ALA A 199 9.82 0.75 -13.15
N THR A 200 8.79 0.26 -13.82
CA THR A 200 8.36 0.78 -15.15
C THR A 200 8.02 2.27 -15.06
N LEU A 201 7.24 2.67 -14.05
CA LEU A 201 6.90 4.08 -13.83
C LEU A 201 8.13 4.96 -13.56
N ALA A 202 9.12 4.43 -12.86
CA ALA A 202 10.33 5.15 -12.50
C ALA A 202 11.27 5.36 -13.70
N HIS A 203 11.46 4.34 -14.54
CA HIS A 203 12.34 4.43 -15.71
C HIS A 203 11.86 5.45 -16.73
N GLU A 204 10.56 5.55 -16.96
CA GLU A 204 9.99 6.47 -17.93
C GLU A 204 10.14 7.95 -17.57
N GLN A 205 10.25 8.27 -16.29
CA GLN A 205 10.45 9.65 -15.83
C GLN A 205 11.86 10.18 -16.14
N GLU A 206 12.82 9.31 -16.41
CA GLU A 206 14.21 9.70 -16.73
C GLU A 206 14.42 9.98 -18.21
N GLU A 207 13.64 9.39 -19.10
CA GLU A 207 13.92 9.43 -20.56
C GLU A 207 13.27 10.59 -21.30
N ASP A 208 12.21 11.26 -20.79
CA ASP A 208 11.45 12.25 -21.56
C ASP A 208 11.01 13.50 -20.77
N VAL A 209 11.96 14.26 -20.22
CA VAL A 209 11.66 15.55 -19.56
C VAL A 209 11.08 16.58 -20.55
N ALA A 210 11.48 16.57 -21.80
CA ALA A 210 10.98 17.51 -22.83
C ALA A 210 9.52 17.17 -23.21
N GLY A 211 9.21 15.88 -23.41
CA GLY A 211 7.84 15.40 -23.65
C GLY A 211 6.92 15.63 -22.46
N MET A 212 7.44 15.50 -21.23
CA MET A 212 6.70 15.79 -20.00
C MET A 212 6.26 17.26 -19.92
N LEU A 213 7.12 18.21 -20.26
CA LEU A 213 6.78 19.64 -20.31
C LEU A 213 5.75 19.94 -21.39
N GLY A 214 5.81 19.27 -22.55
CA GLY A 214 4.81 19.37 -23.61
C GLY A 214 3.43 18.89 -23.14
N ARG A 215 3.35 17.71 -22.54
CA ARG A 215 2.11 17.13 -21.99
C ARG A 215 1.53 17.98 -20.87
N LEU A 216 2.36 18.56 -20.00
CA LEU A 216 1.93 19.51 -18.96
C LEU A 216 1.31 20.77 -19.57
N ALA A 217 1.92 21.33 -20.62
CA ALA A 217 1.40 22.50 -21.33
C ALA A 217 0.05 22.19 -21.99
N ASP A 218 -0.12 21.04 -22.60
CA ASP A 218 -1.37 20.59 -23.22
C ASP A 218 -2.46 20.33 -22.17
N PHE A 219 -2.10 19.71 -21.04
CA PHE A 219 -3.02 19.52 -19.92
C PHE A 219 -3.51 20.86 -19.34
N VAL A 220 -2.61 21.82 -19.09
CA VAL A 220 -2.98 23.16 -18.59
C VAL A 220 -3.88 23.88 -19.60
N ARG A 221 -3.67 23.67 -20.88
CA ARG A 221 -4.49 24.28 -21.96
C ARG A 221 -5.89 23.65 -22.02
N SER A 222 -6.01 22.34 -21.77
CA SER A 222 -7.29 21.59 -21.80
C SER A 222 -8.09 21.67 -20.50
N SER A 223 -7.40 21.85 -19.34
CA SER A 223 -8.00 21.74 -17.99
C SER A 223 -8.79 22.96 -17.52
N ARG A 224 -9.13 23.92 -18.40
CA ARG A 224 -9.96 25.09 -18.00
C ARG A 224 -11.40 24.76 -17.62
N SER A 225 -11.84 23.50 -17.68
CA SER A 225 -13.25 23.12 -17.50
C SER A 225 -13.58 21.96 -16.55
N GLN A 226 -12.59 21.28 -15.90
CA GLN A 226 -12.91 20.11 -15.08
C GLN A 226 -12.28 20.14 -13.70
N GLY A 227 -13.15 20.14 -12.67
CA GLY A 227 -12.77 20.10 -11.27
C GLY A 227 -12.51 18.68 -10.75
N GLN A 228 -11.70 18.58 -9.70
CA GLN A 228 -11.50 17.48 -8.75
C GLN A 228 -10.75 16.20 -9.15
N ASN A 229 -10.64 15.81 -10.41
CA ASN A 229 -9.83 14.65 -10.83
C ASN A 229 -8.40 15.05 -11.25
N GLY A 230 -8.04 16.32 -11.14
CA GLY A 230 -6.92 16.96 -11.82
C GLY A 230 -5.54 16.35 -11.60
N ILE A 231 -5.26 15.70 -10.44
CA ILE A 231 -3.89 15.21 -10.14
C ILE A 231 -3.64 13.84 -10.75
N VAL A 232 -4.60 12.92 -10.67
CA VAL A 232 -4.45 11.61 -11.33
C VAL A 232 -4.47 11.78 -12.85
N GLU A 233 -5.34 12.66 -13.38
CA GLU A 233 -5.37 13.01 -14.79
C GLU A 233 -4.10 13.73 -15.21
N LEU A 234 -3.56 14.63 -14.35
CA LEU A 234 -2.26 15.25 -14.58
C LEU A 234 -1.13 14.23 -14.57
N LEU A 235 -1.08 13.33 -13.58
CA LEU A 235 -0.08 12.26 -13.54
C LEU A 235 -0.18 11.35 -14.77
N ARG A 236 -1.40 10.99 -15.19
CA ARG A 236 -1.62 10.23 -16.41
C ARG A 236 -1.19 11.00 -17.67
N ALA A 237 -1.50 12.29 -17.74
CA ALA A 237 -1.11 13.12 -18.87
C ALA A 237 0.40 13.33 -18.97
N MET A 238 1.12 13.23 -17.85
CA MET A 238 2.59 13.35 -17.79
C MET A 238 3.31 12.04 -18.12
N GLN A 239 2.62 10.90 -18.16
CA GLN A 239 3.20 9.60 -18.46
C GLN A 239 3.17 9.30 -19.98
N SER A 240 4.10 8.45 -20.44
CA SER A 240 4.01 7.76 -21.73
C SER A 240 2.86 6.76 -21.73
N ASP A 241 2.60 6.10 -22.83
CA ASP A 241 1.53 5.08 -22.89
C ASP A 241 1.84 3.90 -21.97
N SER A 242 3.09 3.42 -21.90
CA SER A 242 3.49 2.35 -20.98
C SER A 242 3.45 2.77 -19.51
N GLY A 243 3.77 4.04 -19.20
CA GLY A 243 3.63 4.58 -17.84
C GLY A 243 2.18 4.73 -17.40
N ARG A 244 1.27 5.08 -18.32
CA ARG A 244 -0.17 5.10 -18.02
C ARG A 244 -0.68 3.72 -17.69
N ASP A 245 -0.30 2.71 -18.48
CA ASP A 245 -0.66 1.32 -18.22
C ASP A 245 -0.12 0.83 -16.88
N ALA A 246 1.12 1.15 -16.55
CA ALA A 246 1.72 0.80 -15.26
C ALA A 246 1.01 1.50 -14.09
N LEU A 247 0.68 2.77 -14.23
CA LEU A 247 -0.11 3.50 -13.23
C LEU A 247 -1.50 2.89 -13.05
N ASP A 248 -2.20 2.56 -14.13
CA ASP A 248 -3.53 1.96 -14.08
C ASP A 248 -3.50 0.58 -13.42
N ARG A 249 -2.48 -0.25 -13.70
CA ARG A 249 -2.27 -1.54 -13.03
C ARG A 249 -2.09 -1.38 -11.50
N LEU A 250 -1.29 -0.41 -11.06
CA LEU A 250 -1.11 -0.15 -9.62
C LEU A 250 -2.39 0.37 -8.97
N LEU A 251 -3.14 1.23 -9.67
CA LEU A 251 -4.41 1.75 -9.18
C LEU A 251 -5.45 0.64 -9.05
N VAL A 252 -5.53 -0.26 -10.02
CA VAL A 252 -6.43 -1.42 -9.98
C VAL A 252 -6.04 -2.38 -8.86
N LEU A 253 -4.75 -2.73 -8.75
CA LEU A 253 -4.27 -3.58 -7.68
C LEU A 253 -4.60 -2.99 -6.30
N GLY A 254 -4.29 -1.70 -6.08
CA GLY A 254 -4.62 -1.02 -4.83
C GLY A 254 -6.13 -1.00 -4.55
N THR A 255 -6.96 -0.79 -5.59
CA THR A 255 -8.42 -0.82 -5.49
C THR A 255 -8.91 -2.19 -5.06
N LEU A 256 -8.36 -3.26 -5.64
CA LEU A 256 -8.70 -4.64 -5.30
C LEU A 256 -8.29 -4.99 -3.87
N LEU A 257 -7.03 -4.73 -3.49
CA LEU A 257 -6.51 -5.06 -2.17
C LEU A 257 -7.33 -4.40 -1.05
N GLU A 258 -7.59 -3.11 -1.19
CA GLU A 258 -8.37 -2.34 -0.22
C GLU A 258 -9.85 -2.75 -0.21
N GLY A 259 -10.43 -2.99 -1.38
CA GLY A 259 -11.83 -3.45 -1.49
C GLY A 259 -12.04 -4.83 -0.87
N HIS A 260 -11.09 -5.73 -1.06
CA HIS A 260 -11.12 -7.05 -0.43
C HIS A 260 -10.95 -6.94 1.10
N ALA A 261 -10.04 -6.09 1.60
CA ALA A 261 -9.91 -5.87 3.03
C ALA A 261 -11.21 -5.31 3.66
N ASP A 262 -11.86 -4.35 2.98
CA ASP A 262 -13.15 -3.81 3.44
C ASP A 262 -14.28 -4.87 3.43
N HIS A 263 -14.31 -5.74 2.41
CA HIS A 263 -15.25 -6.88 2.34
C HIS A 263 -15.03 -7.85 3.51
N VAL A 264 -13.78 -8.25 3.74
CA VAL A 264 -13.41 -9.18 4.82
C VAL A 264 -13.80 -8.62 6.20
N MET A 265 -13.54 -7.34 6.44
CA MET A 265 -13.94 -6.68 7.69
C MET A 265 -15.45 -6.70 7.91
N ASP A 266 -16.27 -6.59 6.85
CA ASP A 266 -17.71 -6.71 6.95
C ASP A 266 -18.16 -8.15 7.16
N ALA A 267 -17.54 -9.11 6.49
CA ALA A 267 -17.85 -10.53 6.60
C ALA A 267 -17.51 -11.09 8.00
N VAL A 268 -16.38 -10.65 8.60
CA VAL A 268 -16.05 -10.97 9.99
C VAL A 268 -17.07 -10.39 10.96
N GLY A 269 -17.53 -9.19 10.70
CA GLY A 269 -18.70 -8.57 11.30
C GLY A 269 -18.71 -8.37 12.81
N PRO A 270 -19.92 -8.21 13.39
CA PRO A 270 -20.08 -7.85 14.80
C PRO A 270 -19.78 -8.98 15.79
N ALA A 271 -19.62 -10.21 15.33
CA ALA A 271 -19.21 -11.32 16.19
C ALA A 271 -17.81 -11.11 16.77
N VAL A 272 -16.92 -10.48 16.02
CA VAL A 272 -15.54 -10.18 16.41
C VAL A 272 -15.37 -8.72 16.83
N VAL A 273 -16.10 -7.79 16.18
CA VAL A 273 -16.07 -6.35 16.49
C VAL A 273 -17.49 -5.87 16.78
N PRO A 274 -17.99 -5.98 18.03
CA PRO A 274 -19.37 -5.65 18.37
C PRO A 274 -19.82 -4.23 17.96
N SER A 275 -18.93 -3.24 18.04
CA SER A 275 -19.23 -1.85 17.69
C SER A 275 -18.87 -1.47 16.23
N VAL A 276 -18.68 -2.43 15.32
CA VAL A 276 -18.22 -2.19 13.94
C VAL A 276 -19.06 -1.15 13.20
N ALA A 277 -20.37 -1.19 13.28
CA ALA A 277 -21.26 -0.23 12.63
C ALA A 277 -21.01 1.22 13.10
N SER A 278 -20.81 1.40 14.41
CA SER A 278 -20.48 2.70 15.00
C SER A 278 -19.10 3.19 14.57
N ILE A 279 -18.11 2.30 14.53
CA ILE A 279 -16.74 2.61 14.06
C ILE A 279 -16.79 3.08 12.62
N ARG A 280 -17.44 2.34 11.70
CA ARG A 280 -17.58 2.71 10.28
C ARG A 280 -18.24 4.07 10.12
N SER A 281 -19.42 4.27 10.67
CA SER A 281 -20.15 5.53 10.57
C SER A 281 -19.32 6.73 11.03
N ARG A 282 -18.66 6.62 12.18
CA ARG A 282 -17.82 7.70 12.71
C ARG A 282 -16.52 7.90 11.90
N PHE A 283 -15.95 6.84 11.39
CA PHE A 283 -14.76 6.91 10.54
C PHE A 283 -15.06 7.57 9.19
N GLU A 284 -16.19 7.25 8.57
CA GLU A 284 -16.68 7.90 7.34
C GLU A 284 -17.03 9.38 7.57
N ALA A 285 -17.73 9.69 8.66
CA ALA A 285 -18.03 11.07 9.04
C ALA A 285 -16.75 11.89 9.30
N ARG A 286 -15.68 11.28 9.85
CA ARG A 286 -14.37 11.91 9.98
C ARG A 286 -13.74 12.20 8.63
N ARG A 287 -13.82 11.24 7.69
CA ARG A 287 -13.27 11.36 6.33
C ARG A 287 -13.94 12.47 5.53
N SER A 288 -15.25 12.68 5.69
CA SER A 288 -16.03 13.69 4.97
C SER A 288 -15.85 15.14 5.49
N ARG A 289 -15.23 15.35 6.65
CA ARG A 289 -14.99 16.70 7.19
C ARG A 289 -14.04 17.49 6.31
N LYS A 290 -14.40 18.77 6.04
CA LYS A 290 -13.54 19.73 5.32
C LYS A 290 -12.19 19.87 6.01
N GLN A 291 -11.11 19.60 5.29
CA GLN A 291 -9.74 19.68 5.77
C GLN A 291 -9.10 21.04 5.39
N PRO A 292 -8.07 21.53 6.12
CA PRO A 292 -7.32 22.71 5.75
C PRO A 292 -6.75 22.59 4.33
N PRO A 293 -6.72 23.71 3.55
CA PRO A 293 -6.33 23.68 2.13
C PRO A 293 -4.94 23.09 1.88
N LEU A 294 -3.96 23.37 2.75
CA LEU A 294 -2.61 22.83 2.63
C LEU A 294 -2.59 21.30 2.79
N GLN A 295 -3.33 20.77 3.77
CA GLN A 295 -3.44 19.31 3.94
C GLN A 295 -4.14 18.65 2.74
N ARG A 296 -5.10 19.35 2.12
CA ARG A 296 -5.79 18.87 0.92
C ARG A 296 -4.84 18.79 -0.27
N ILE A 297 -3.98 19.80 -0.48
CA ILE A 297 -2.98 19.81 -1.55
C ILE A 297 -1.97 18.66 -1.34
N ILE A 298 -1.43 18.49 -0.12
CA ILE A 298 -0.47 17.43 0.18
C ILE A 298 -1.12 16.03 0.03
N ARG A 299 -2.37 15.86 0.47
CA ARG A 299 -3.11 14.59 0.29
C ARG A 299 -3.40 14.30 -1.18
N ALA A 300 -3.71 15.33 -1.95
CA ALA A 300 -3.90 15.22 -3.38
C ALA A 300 -2.58 14.83 -4.09
N LEU A 301 -1.44 15.43 -3.72
CA LEU A 301 -0.12 15.09 -4.24
C LEU A 301 0.31 13.64 -3.90
N ILE A 302 -0.14 13.11 -2.74
CA ILE A 302 0.14 11.72 -2.32
C ILE A 302 -0.95 10.75 -2.87
N GLY A 303 -1.94 11.24 -3.61
CA GLY A 303 -3.03 10.42 -4.18
C GLY A 303 -4.07 9.96 -3.16
N MET A 304 -4.11 10.51 -1.94
CA MET A 304 -5.01 10.07 -0.88
C MET A 304 -6.50 10.30 -1.18
N ASP A 305 -6.85 11.32 -1.98
CA ASP A 305 -8.24 11.58 -2.38
C ASP A 305 -8.71 10.58 -3.44
N THR A 306 -7.80 10.05 -4.24
CA THR A 306 -8.03 8.95 -5.19
C THR A 306 -8.25 7.62 -4.45
N LYS A 307 -7.50 7.34 -3.39
CA LYS A 307 -7.71 6.17 -2.53
C LYS A 307 -9.15 6.07 -2.01
N MET A 308 -9.78 7.17 -1.65
CA MET A 308 -11.15 7.18 -1.13
C MET A 308 -12.20 6.68 -2.13
N ARG A 309 -12.05 7.02 -3.41
CA ARG A 309 -12.92 6.51 -4.47
C ARG A 309 -12.60 5.04 -4.79
N GLN A 310 -11.35 4.65 -4.72
CA GLN A 310 -10.89 3.26 -4.91
C GLN A 310 -11.50 2.32 -3.86
N TYR A 311 -11.51 2.69 -2.58
CA TYR A 311 -12.15 1.88 -1.53
C TYR A 311 -13.60 1.54 -1.87
N THR A 312 -14.42 2.53 -2.25
CA THR A 312 -15.83 2.29 -2.53
C THR A 312 -16.05 1.45 -3.78
N ARG A 313 -15.22 1.61 -4.82
CA ARG A 313 -15.31 0.85 -6.07
C ARG A 313 -14.79 -0.56 -5.88
N GLY A 314 -13.64 -0.72 -5.23
CA GLY A 314 -13.06 -2.02 -4.94
C GLY A 314 -13.96 -2.89 -4.09
N LYS A 315 -14.56 -2.33 -3.02
CA LYS A 315 -15.52 -3.07 -2.21
C LYS A 315 -16.74 -3.51 -3.01
N LYS A 316 -17.32 -2.63 -3.83
CA LYS A 316 -18.47 -2.98 -4.70
C LYS A 316 -18.12 -4.11 -5.66
N PHE A 317 -16.93 -4.07 -6.26
CA PHE A 317 -16.43 -5.13 -7.12
C PHE A 317 -16.35 -6.46 -6.37
N VAL A 318 -15.68 -6.49 -5.21
CA VAL A 318 -15.52 -7.71 -4.41
C VAL A 318 -16.88 -8.23 -3.93
N ASP A 319 -17.72 -7.35 -3.36
CA ASP A 319 -19.06 -7.73 -2.87
C ASP A 319 -19.91 -8.36 -3.98
N HIS A 320 -19.87 -7.79 -5.18
CA HIS A 320 -20.64 -8.29 -6.34
C HIS A 320 -20.13 -9.67 -6.77
N VAL A 321 -18.81 -9.80 -6.96
CA VAL A 321 -18.23 -11.08 -7.43
C VAL A 321 -18.41 -12.16 -6.37
N VAL A 322 -18.08 -11.89 -5.11
CA VAL A 322 -18.26 -12.88 -4.03
C VAL A 322 -19.72 -13.23 -3.82
N GLY A 323 -20.62 -12.25 -3.91
CA GLY A 323 -22.07 -12.50 -3.83
C GLY A 323 -22.61 -13.39 -4.95
N LYS A 324 -22.00 -13.34 -6.15
CA LYS A 324 -22.44 -14.09 -7.32
C LYS A 324 -21.81 -15.48 -7.43
N VAL A 325 -20.52 -15.63 -7.09
CA VAL A 325 -19.76 -16.87 -7.34
C VAL A 325 -19.14 -17.49 -6.08
N GLY A 326 -19.19 -16.84 -4.95
CA GLY A 326 -18.57 -17.25 -3.69
C GLY A 326 -17.10 -16.89 -3.59
N MET A 327 -16.56 -16.91 -2.34
CA MET A 327 -15.18 -16.54 -2.07
C MET A 327 -14.15 -17.49 -2.69
N GLU A 328 -14.43 -18.78 -2.72
CA GLU A 328 -13.55 -19.79 -3.32
C GLU A 328 -13.28 -19.50 -4.82
N ARG A 329 -14.32 -19.22 -5.59
CA ARG A 329 -14.16 -18.85 -7.01
C ARG A 329 -13.58 -17.45 -7.17
N PHE A 330 -13.93 -16.50 -6.31
CA PHE A 330 -13.31 -15.18 -6.29
C PHE A 330 -11.79 -15.28 -6.15
N ASN A 331 -11.27 -16.21 -5.35
CA ASN A 331 -9.84 -16.39 -5.11
C ASN A 331 -9.03 -16.73 -6.38
N THR A 332 -9.67 -17.09 -7.50
CA THR A 332 -9.01 -17.17 -8.81
C THR A 332 -8.30 -15.86 -9.19
N ILE A 333 -8.75 -14.72 -8.66
CA ILE A 333 -8.18 -13.40 -8.88
C ILE A 333 -6.70 -13.30 -8.43
N TRP A 334 -6.30 -14.14 -7.48
CA TRP A 334 -4.95 -14.19 -6.91
C TRP A 334 -3.99 -15.15 -7.62
N ARG A 335 -4.43 -15.86 -8.65
CA ARG A 335 -3.64 -16.91 -9.30
C ARG A 335 -2.38 -16.36 -10.00
N ASP A 336 -2.54 -15.31 -10.78
CA ASP A 336 -1.47 -14.69 -11.58
C ASP A 336 -1.87 -13.26 -12.04
N PRO A 337 -0.93 -12.46 -12.61
CA PRO A 337 -1.22 -11.11 -13.09
C PRO A 337 -2.33 -11.02 -14.14
N GLN A 338 -2.59 -12.08 -14.94
CA GLN A 338 -3.60 -12.08 -15.99
C GLN A 338 -5.02 -12.21 -15.41
N THR A 339 -5.15 -12.76 -14.21
CA THR A 339 -6.43 -12.86 -13.50
C THR A 339 -6.82 -11.60 -12.74
N LEU A 340 -5.89 -10.64 -12.57
CA LEU A 340 -6.24 -9.33 -12.00
C LEU A 340 -7.28 -8.62 -12.88
N PRO A 341 -8.19 -7.83 -12.28
CA PRO A 341 -9.17 -7.09 -13.04
C PRO A 341 -8.53 -5.98 -13.88
N GLN A 342 -9.17 -5.67 -15.00
CA GLN A 342 -8.87 -4.50 -15.80
C GLN A 342 -9.62 -3.26 -15.26
N PRO A 343 -9.21 -2.03 -15.60
CA PRO A 343 -9.88 -0.82 -15.11
C PRO A 343 -11.41 -0.80 -15.38
N ALA A 344 -11.85 -1.27 -16.56
CA ALA A 344 -13.27 -1.34 -16.90
C ALA A 344 -14.04 -2.37 -16.09
N GLU A 345 -13.41 -3.48 -15.74
CA GLU A 345 -13.99 -4.58 -14.97
C GLU A 345 -14.26 -4.23 -13.50
N ILE A 346 -13.51 -3.25 -12.96
CA ILE A 346 -13.80 -2.69 -11.61
C ILE A 346 -15.16 -1.99 -11.59
N GLU A 347 -15.56 -1.37 -12.71
CA GLU A 347 -16.86 -0.70 -12.85
C GLU A 347 -17.98 -1.68 -13.25
N ASP A 348 -17.65 -2.73 -14.01
CA ASP A 348 -18.57 -3.79 -14.44
C ASP A 348 -17.97 -5.17 -14.09
N PRO A 349 -18.18 -5.67 -12.85
CA PRO A 349 -17.59 -6.92 -12.37
C PRO A 349 -18.00 -8.16 -13.14
N ASP A 350 -19.12 -8.14 -13.87
CA ASP A 350 -19.56 -9.26 -14.68
C ASP A 350 -18.60 -9.53 -15.85
N GLN A 351 -17.99 -8.51 -16.43
CA GLN A 351 -16.96 -8.68 -17.45
C GLN A 351 -15.74 -9.47 -16.92
N TRP A 352 -15.35 -9.23 -15.65
CA TRP A 352 -14.28 -10.01 -15.03
C TRP A 352 -14.69 -11.49 -14.83
N ILE A 353 -15.92 -11.72 -14.37
CA ILE A 353 -16.46 -13.08 -14.19
C ILE A 353 -16.44 -13.83 -15.51
N ASP A 354 -16.93 -13.22 -16.60
CA ASP A 354 -17.01 -13.84 -17.92
C ASP A 354 -15.61 -14.11 -18.53
N ARG A 355 -14.60 -13.27 -18.20
CA ARG A 355 -13.23 -13.44 -18.71
C ARG A 355 -12.42 -14.46 -17.95
N VAL A 356 -12.63 -14.58 -16.63
CA VAL A 356 -11.71 -15.30 -15.74
C VAL A 356 -12.29 -16.62 -15.23
N LEU A 357 -13.60 -16.68 -15.02
CA LEU A 357 -14.30 -17.83 -14.40
C LEU A 357 -15.11 -18.66 -15.38
#